data_3a53bce5f9fe65274e74504102f5c56b
#
_entry.id   3a53bce5f9fe65274e74504102f5c56b
#
_cell.length_a   1.000
_cell.length_b   1.000
_cell.length_c   1.000
_cell.angle_alpha   90.00
_cell.angle_beta   90.00
_cell.angle_gamma   90.00
#
_symmetry.space_group_name_H-M   'P 1'
#
loop_
_entity.id
_entity.type
_entity.pdbx_description
1 polymer ?
#
loop_
_entity_poly.entity_id
_entity_poly.type
_entity_poly.pdbx_seq_one_letter_code
_entity_poly.pdbx_strand_id
1 'polypeptide(L)'
;ALENDGIKFDYFTKTDCLSPDTLQHYDAVMLYANHGRITPEQFEALNSFVQSGHGFLPIHCASACFGHEPRFVSLVGGRFKSHKTGVFKPVILTPNHPIFEGVKEYETWDETYVHSDINANNRAAHWPRPS
;
A
#
# COMPACT_ATOMS: atom_id res chain seq x y z
N ALA A 1 10.09 -15.73 -3.01
CA ALA A 1 9.74 -14.99 -4.21
C ALA A 1 10.69 -13.82 -4.41
N LEU A 2 10.65 -12.76 -3.58
CA LEU A 2 11.48 -11.55 -3.76
C LEU A 2 12.99 -11.82 -3.87
N GLU A 3 13.53 -12.70 -3.05
CA GLU A 3 14.95 -13.08 -3.10
C GLU A 3 15.36 -13.72 -4.43
N ASN A 4 14.48 -14.49 -5.04
CA ASN A 4 14.73 -15.10 -6.34
C ASN A 4 14.85 -14.06 -7.47
N ASP A 5 14.26 -12.89 -7.26
CA ASP A 5 14.28 -11.75 -8.16
C ASP A 5 15.40 -10.74 -7.80
N GLY A 6 16.30 -11.14 -6.87
CA GLY A 6 17.44 -10.32 -6.44
C GLY A 6 17.09 -9.20 -5.48
N ILE A 7 15.87 -9.16 -4.96
CA ILE A 7 15.41 -8.15 -3.99
C ILE A 7 15.83 -8.61 -2.59
N LYS A 8 16.70 -7.83 -1.96
CA LYS A 8 17.08 -8.03 -0.55
C LYS A 8 16.08 -7.30 0.33
N PHE A 9 15.70 -7.91 1.45
CA PHE A 9 14.78 -7.28 2.38
C PHE A 9 15.06 -7.69 3.82
N ASP A 10 14.73 -6.81 4.75
CA ASP A 10 14.63 -7.09 6.17
C ASP A 10 13.16 -7.03 6.60
N TYR A 11 12.79 -7.86 7.55
CA TYR A 11 11.42 -7.97 8.02
C TYR A 11 11.28 -7.39 9.43
N PHE A 12 10.38 -6.42 9.58
CA PHE A 12 10.08 -5.77 10.83
C PHE A 12 8.63 -6.03 11.23
N THR A 13 8.39 -6.26 12.52
CA THR A 13 7.06 -6.49 13.07
C THR A 13 6.52 -5.30 13.86
N LYS A 14 7.31 -4.25 14.03
CA LYS A 14 6.97 -3.06 14.80
C LYS A 14 7.20 -1.79 13.99
N THR A 15 6.46 -0.75 14.33
CA THR A 15 6.56 0.56 13.68
C THR A 15 7.82 1.35 14.04
N ASP A 16 8.61 0.90 15.03
CA ASP A 16 9.85 1.56 15.44
C ASP A 16 10.90 1.60 14.32
N CYS A 17 10.78 0.71 13.33
CA CYS A 17 11.61 0.75 12.12
C CYS A 17 11.34 1.97 11.23
N LEU A 18 10.22 2.66 11.40
CA LEU A 18 9.90 3.89 10.69
C LEU A 18 10.64 5.06 11.33
N SER A 19 11.95 5.08 11.18
CA SER A 19 12.86 6.13 11.64
C SER A 19 13.84 6.50 10.55
N PRO A 20 14.37 7.74 10.51
CA PRO A 20 15.36 8.14 9.52
C PRO A 20 16.58 7.23 9.52
N ASP A 21 17.06 6.84 10.72
CA ASP A 21 18.23 5.98 10.88
C ASP A 21 18.05 4.60 10.25
N THR A 22 16.84 4.05 10.31
CA THR A 22 16.53 2.77 9.68
C THR A 22 16.28 2.94 8.18
N LEU A 23 15.41 3.88 7.82
CA LEU A 23 14.94 4.04 6.44
C LEU A 23 16.04 4.40 5.45
N GLN A 24 17.09 5.12 5.88
CA GLN A 24 18.21 5.50 5.02
C GLN A 24 18.95 4.32 4.38
N HIS A 25 18.74 3.10 4.86
CA HIS A 25 19.40 1.88 4.36
C HIS A 25 18.60 1.14 3.30
N TYR A 26 17.42 1.64 2.92
CA TYR A 26 16.49 0.96 2.03
C TYR A 26 16.07 1.83 0.85
N ASP A 27 15.72 1.19 -0.26
CA ASP A 27 15.19 1.85 -1.45
C ASP A 27 13.67 1.93 -1.42
N ALA A 28 13.01 1.05 -0.67
CA ALA A 28 11.56 1.00 -0.59
C ALA A 28 11.07 0.41 0.74
N VAL A 29 9.86 0.79 1.12
CA VAL A 29 9.09 0.20 2.22
C VAL A 29 7.90 -0.55 1.66
N MET A 30 7.77 -1.84 2.00
CA MET A 30 6.56 -2.62 1.77
C MET A 30 5.82 -2.75 3.10
N LEU A 31 4.58 -2.29 3.16
CA LEU A 31 3.74 -2.39 4.34
C LEU A 31 2.62 -3.40 4.12
N TYR A 32 2.71 -4.55 4.78
CA TYR A 32 1.64 -5.55 4.85
C TYR A 32 1.36 -5.84 6.32
N ALA A 33 0.53 -5.02 6.93
CA ALA A 33 0.24 -5.04 8.37
C ALA A 33 -1.11 -4.36 8.66
N ASN A 34 -1.59 -4.55 9.88
CA ASN A 34 -2.77 -3.87 10.41
C ASN A 34 -2.44 -3.24 11.78
N HIS A 35 -1.59 -2.21 11.76
CA HIS A 35 -1.21 -1.47 12.96
C HIS A 35 -2.19 -0.35 13.26
N GLY A 36 -2.64 -0.24 14.51
CA GLY A 36 -3.59 0.79 14.92
C GLY A 36 -2.98 2.19 15.06
N ARG A 37 -1.70 2.29 15.38
CA ARG A 37 -1.06 3.58 15.69
C ARG A 37 0.30 3.76 15.02
N ILE A 38 0.57 4.99 14.64
CA ILE A 38 1.88 5.53 14.24
C ILE A 38 2.10 6.82 15.00
N THR A 39 3.33 7.11 15.43
CA THR A 39 3.63 8.41 16.02
C THR A 39 3.83 9.47 14.95
N PRO A 40 3.70 10.77 15.29
CA PRO A 40 4.00 11.84 14.35
C PRO A 40 5.40 11.73 13.74
N GLU A 41 6.40 11.39 14.55
CA GLU A 41 7.80 11.26 14.13
C GLU A 41 7.98 10.10 13.15
N GLN A 42 7.35 8.96 13.41
CA GLN A 42 7.37 7.79 12.52
C GLN A 42 6.68 8.10 11.19
N PHE A 43 5.54 8.82 11.23
CA PHE A 43 4.88 9.25 10.01
C PHE A 43 5.75 10.22 9.21
N GLU A 44 6.37 11.21 9.86
CA GLU A 44 7.24 12.18 9.18
C GLU A 44 8.47 11.49 8.56
N ALA A 45 9.05 10.48 9.24
CA ALA A 45 10.14 9.69 8.68
C ALA A 45 9.72 8.96 7.40
N LEU A 46 8.57 8.27 7.42
CA LEU A 46 8.02 7.59 6.24
C LEU A 46 7.66 8.59 5.14
N ASN A 47 7.00 9.69 5.48
CA ASN A 47 6.59 10.70 4.51
C ASN A 47 7.81 11.34 3.82
N SER A 48 8.83 11.72 4.59
CA SER A 48 10.07 12.29 4.06
C SER A 48 10.80 11.29 3.15
N PHE A 49 10.82 10.02 3.53
CA PHE A 49 11.37 8.93 2.73
C PHE A 49 10.70 8.85 1.35
N VAL A 50 9.37 8.84 1.32
CA VAL A 50 8.60 8.80 0.07
C VAL A 50 8.78 10.09 -0.74
N GLN A 51 8.75 11.26 -0.10
CA GLN A 51 8.94 12.56 -0.75
C GLN A 51 10.32 12.70 -1.39
N SER A 52 11.33 12.03 -0.85
CA SER A 52 12.68 12.00 -1.41
C SER A 52 12.84 11.03 -2.60
N GLY A 53 11.76 10.37 -3.01
CA GLY A 53 11.71 9.54 -4.22
C GLY A 53 11.86 8.04 -3.98
N HIS A 54 11.85 7.58 -2.74
CA HIS A 54 11.90 6.15 -2.41
C HIS A 54 10.53 5.49 -2.58
N GLY A 55 10.55 4.18 -2.77
CA GLY A 55 9.34 3.40 -3.01
C GLY A 55 8.49 3.17 -1.74
N PHE A 56 7.17 3.24 -1.88
CA PHE A 56 6.24 2.82 -0.83
C PHE A 56 5.15 1.93 -1.42
N LEU A 57 5.06 0.69 -0.93
CA LEU A 57 4.11 -0.31 -1.40
C LEU A 57 3.21 -0.77 -0.25
N PRO A 58 2.08 -0.09 0.00
CA PRO A 58 1.06 -0.56 0.94
C PRO A 58 0.25 -1.70 0.30
N ILE A 59 0.16 -2.83 0.99
CA ILE A 59 -0.52 -4.03 0.50
C ILE A 59 -1.72 -4.35 1.38
N HIS A 60 -2.87 -4.59 0.75
CA HIS A 60 -4.08 -5.14 1.35
C HIS A 60 -4.49 -4.38 2.62
N CYS A 61 -4.36 -5.00 3.81
CA CYS A 61 -4.74 -4.44 5.10
C CYS A 61 -3.96 -3.17 5.51
N ALA A 62 -2.92 -2.79 4.79
CA ALA A 62 -2.21 -1.54 5.03
C ALA A 62 -3.13 -0.31 4.92
N SER A 63 -4.19 -0.35 4.10
CA SER A 63 -5.18 0.72 4.02
C SER A 63 -6.05 0.87 5.27
N ALA A 64 -6.02 -0.12 6.18
CA ALA A 64 -6.66 -0.04 7.50
C ALA A 64 -5.71 0.44 8.60
N CYS A 65 -4.40 0.56 8.32
CA CYS A 65 -3.43 1.07 9.28
C CYS A 65 -3.66 2.55 9.58
N PHE A 66 -3.30 2.94 10.79
CA PHE A 66 -3.09 4.33 11.20
C PHE A 66 -4.24 5.29 10.86
N GLY A 67 -5.49 4.82 10.93
CA GLY A 67 -6.67 5.58 10.54
C GLY A 67 -6.89 6.91 11.29
N HIS A 68 -6.14 7.15 12.38
CA HIS A 68 -6.11 8.40 13.12
C HIS A 68 -5.15 9.46 12.53
N GLU A 69 -4.29 9.06 11.55
CA GLU A 69 -3.36 9.96 10.86
C GLU A 69 -3.86 10.22 9.42
N PRO A 70 -4.59 11.33 9.20
CA PRO A 70 -5.20 11.60 7.90
C PRO A 70 -4.17 11.80 6.78
N ARG A 71 -2.94 12.21 7.11
CA ARG A 71 -1.87 12.34 6.12
C ARG A 71 -1.38 10.98 5.62
N PHE A 72 -1.37 9.95 6.50
CA PHE A 72 -1.10 8.58 6.08
C PHE A 72 -2.22 8.05 5.15
N VAL A 73 -3.48 8.30 5.50
CA VAL A 73 -4.62 7.96 4.64
C VAL A 73 -4.49 8.61 3.27
N SER A 74 -4.09 9.89 3.23
CA SER A 74 -3.83 10.60 1.97
C SER A 74 -2.66 10.02 1.19
N LEU A 75 -1.59 9.61 1.87
CA LEU A 75 -0.41 8.98 1.25
C LEU A 75 -0.76 7.65 0.60
N VAL A 76 -1.52 6.80 1.29
CA VAL A 76 -2.01 5.51 0.77
C VAL A 76 -3.04 5.70 -0.35
N GLY A 77 -3.83 6.78 -0.29
CA GLY A 77 -4.83 7.11 -1.28
C GLY A 77 -6.27 6.78 -0.90
N GLY A 78 -6.48 6.19 0.26
CA GLY A 78 -7.81 5.88 0.79
C GLY A 78 -7.75 5.10 2.09
N ARG A 79 -8.87 5.07 2.80
CA ARG A 79 -9.03 4.35 4.05
C ARG A 79 -9.92 3.13 3.84
N PHE A 80 -9.53 1.98 4.35
CA PHE A 80 -10.41 0.82 4.44
C PHE A 80 -11.70 1.16 5.20
N LYS A 81 -12.84 0.77 4.65
CA LYS A 81 -14.16 0.97 5.25
C LYS A 81 -14.84 -0.36 5.58
N SER A 82 -14.88 -1.25 4.60
CA SER A 82 -15.53 -2.55 4.71
C SER A 82 -15.04 -3.47 3.61
N HIS A 83 -15.40 -4.75 3.70
CA HIS A 83 -15.19 -5.71 2.61
C HIS A 83 -16.39 -6.66 2.50
N LYS A 84 -16.51 -7.29 1.35
CA LYS A 84 -17.26 -8.52 1.14
C LYS A 84 -16.26 -9.61 0.77
N THR A 85 -16.62 -10.86 1.03
CA THR A 85 -15.80 -12.02 0.67
C THR A 85 -16.51 -12.82 -0.40
N GLY A 86 -15.79 -13.27 -1.40
CA GLY A 86 -16.38 -14.06 -2.48
C GLY A 86 -15.42 -14.28 -3.64
N VAL A 87 -15.89 -14.99 -4.64
CA VAL A 87 -15.16 -15.14 -5.91
C VAL A 87 -15.36 -13.90 -6.74
N PHE A 88 -14.27 -13.35 -7.27
CA PHE A 88 -14.31 -12.22 -8.20
C PHE A 88 -13.17 -12.29 -9.22
N LYS A 89 -13.36 -11.57 -10.31
CA LYS A 89 -12.40 -11.41 -11.39
C LYS A 89 -11.98 -9.95 -11.46
N PRO A 90 -10.72 -9.61 -11.13
CA PRO A 90 -10.23 -8.24 -11.28
C PRO A 90 -10.21 -7.81 -12.75
N VAL A 91 -10.52 -6.55 -12.99
CA VAL A 91 -10.44 -5.95 -14.33
C VAL A 91 -9.26 -4.99 -14.36
N ILE A 92 -8.32 -5.22 -15.28
CA ILE A 92 -7.18 -4.32 -15.50
C ILE A 92 -7.65 -3.19 -16.42
N LEU A 93 -7.78 -1.98 -15.88
CA LEU A 93 -8.26 -0.82 -16.63
C LEU A 93 -7.16 -0.11 -17.43
N THR A 94 -5.90 -0.30 -17.05
CA THR A 94 -4.73 0.29 -17.73
C THR A 94 -3.73 -0.79 -18.13
N PRO A 95 -4.06 -1.70 -19.07
CA PRO A 95 -3.26 -2.87 -19.37
C PRO A 95 -1.85 -2.54 -19.89
N ASN A 96 -1.66 -1.35 -20.44
CA ASN A 96 -0.37 -0.88 -20.96
C ASN A 96 0.54 -0.26 -19.88
N HIS A 97 0.09 -0.20 -18.63
CA HIS A 97 0.94 0.32 -17.55
C HIS A 97 2.01 -0.74 -17.19
N PRO A 98 3.29 -0.37 -17.03
CA PRO A 98 4.38 -1.32 -16.80
C PRO A 98 4.16 -2.28 -15.62
N ILE A 99 3.41 -1.85 -14.59
CA ILE A 99 3.08 -2.69 -13.41
C ILE A 99 2.27 -3.93 -13.78
N PHE A 100 1.60 -3.93 -14.93
CA PHE A 100 0.77 -5.05 -15.40
C PHE A 100 1.47 -5.92 -16.46
N GLU A 101 2.75 -5.66 -16.74
CA GLU A 101 3.50 -6.48 -17.69
C GLU A 101 3.55 -7.93 -17.21
N GLY A 102 3.09 -8.85 -18.06
CA GLY A 102 3.01 -10.28 -17.77
C GLY A 102 1.83 -10.69 -16.87
N VAL A 103 1.05 -9.76 -16.34
CA VAL A 103 -0.16 -10.04 -15.54
C VAL A 103 -1.27 -10.48 -16.48
N LYS A 104 -1.81 -11.69 -16.25
CA LYS A 104 -2.97 -12.23 -16.96
C LYS A 104 -4.22 -12.05 -16.12
N GLU A 105 -5.38 -12.05 -16.76
CA GLU A 105 -6.66 -12.13 -16.08
C GLU A 105 -6.72 -13.40 -15.20
N TYR A 106 -7.26 -13.26 -13.99
CA TYR A 106 -7.42 -14.36 -13.04
C TYR A 106 -8.73 -14.22 -12.26
N GLU A 107 -9.16 -15.31 -11.70
CA GLU A 107 -10.27 -15.36 -10.76
C GLU A 107 -9.72 -15.80 -9.40
N THR A 108 -10.21 -15.19 -8.35
CA THR A 108 -9.79 -15.51 -6.99
C THR A 108 -10.96 -15.43 -6.01
N TRP A 109 -10.88 -16.18 -4.95
CA TRP A 109 -11.73 -16.02 -3.78
C TRP A 109 -10.96 -15.21 -2.74
N ASP A 110 -11.43 -14.01 -2.46
CA ASP A 110 -10.77 -13.08 -1.56
C ASP A 110 -11.75 -12.02 -1.06
N GLU A 111 -11.24 -11.03 -0.34
CA GLU A 111 -11.95 -9.86 0.16
C GLU A 111 -11.94 -8.72 -0.87
N THR A 112 -13.13 -8.24 -1.21
CA THR A 112 -13.27 -7.02 -2.02
C THR A 112 -13.36 -5.82 -1.11
N TYR A 113 -12.28 -5.05 -0.98
CA TYR A 113 -12.22 -3.87 -0.12
C TYR A 113 -12.99 -2.69 -0.69
N VAL A 114 -13.80 -2.07 0.16
CA VAL A 114 -14.41 -0.77 -0.08
C VAL A 114 -13.64 0.27 0.71
N HIS A 115 -13.22 1.33 0.05
CA HIS A 115 -12.46 2.42 0.66
C HIS A 115 -13.32 3.69 0.80
N SER A 116 -13.05 4.48 1.82
CA SER A 116 -13.49 5.87 1.99
C SER A 116 -12.28 6.82 1.92
N ASP A 117 -12.54 8.11 2.02
CA ASP A 117 -11.50 9.14 2.06
C ASP A 117 -10.52 9.05 0.88
N ILE A 118 -11.06 8.75 -0.31
CA ILE A 118 -10.25 8.58 -1.52
C ILE A 118 -9.57 9.89 -1.91
N ASN A 119 -8.25 9.86 -2.02
CA ASN A 119 -7.47 10.98 -2.52
C ASN A 119 -7.52 11.02 -4.05
N ALA A 120 -8.31 11.95 -4.59
CA ALA A 120 -8.50 12.09 -6.04
C ALA A 120 -7.23 12.50 -6.80
N ASN A 121 -6.22 13.03 -6.12
CA ASN A 121 -4.95 13.42 -6.71
C ASN A 121 -3.99 12.22 -6.88
N ASN A 122 -4.21 11.14 -6.15
CA ASN A 122 -3.44 9.93 -6.38
C ASN A 122 -3.84 9.36 -7.73
N ARG A 123 -2.88 9.18 -8.62
CA ARG A 123 -3.09 8.47 -9.88
C ARG A 123 -3.24 6.99 -9.58
N ALA A 124 -4.44 6.58 -9.19
CA ALA A 124 -4.75 5.17 -9.07
C ALA A 124 -4.64 4.55 -10.48
N ALA A 125 -3.90 3.48 -10.62
CA ALA A 125 -4.13 2.53 -11.69
C ALA A 125 -5.49 1.89 -11.35
N HIS A 126 -6.52 2.49 -11.80
CA HIS A 126 -7.93 2.40 -11.50
C HIS A 126 -8.46 1.14 -10.81
N TRP A 127 -9.12 1.39 -9.69
CA TRP A 127 -10.11 0.51 -9.10
C TRP A 127 -11.49 0.73 -9.78
N PRO A 128 -12.20 -0.30 -10.23
CA PRO A 128 -13.55 -0.12 -10.78
C PRO A 128 -14.50 0.41 -9.70
N ARG A 129 -15.25 1.45 -10.02
CA ARG A 129 -16.35 1.88 -9.16
C ARG A 129 -17.40 0.76 -9.15
N PRO A 130 -17.92 0.35 -7.98
CA PRO A 130 -19.09 -0.50 -7.95
C PRO A 130 -20.23 0.23 -8.66
N SER A 131 -20.87 -0.45 -9.59
CA SER A 131 -22.15 -0.03 -10.20
C SER A 131 -23.26 0.04 -9.16
#